data_24ec7442e9957e624147df12d035bc2c
#
_entry.id   24ec7442e9957e624147df12d035bc2c
#
_cell.length_a   1.000
_cell.length_b   1.000
_cell.length_c   1.000
_cell.angle_alpha   90.00
_cell.angle_beta   90.00
_cell.angle_gamma   90.00
#
_symmetry.space_group_name_H-M   'P 1'
#
loop_
_entity.id
_entity.type
_entity.pdbx_description
1 polymer ?
#
loop_
_entity_poly.entity_id
_entity_poly.type
_entity_poly.pdbx_seq_one_letter_code
_entity_poly.pdbx_strand_id
1 'polypeptide(L)'
;TSIKEIFNEIVGKSEDILNASGNDERTTQVIVVTSANGGVGKTTVSLGLSSALSNSYKKVLYIYVDELNTFQYRLEDKSLMGSTNLYVNLMQNNNVYETIKSQIKNEGFDYVPAFKSPLESIGLNIELYKNLIEQAKASSNYDFIVVDTNSVFNMIKTELFEIADNVIILTTKNKNTLLATNDFVSHINGITSGKYLFISNNSNINNVDIYREQLRFSINESIGIIENCDDLNCRSLGKQKHIQNISDDSRRIRVHN
;
A
#
# COMPACT_ATOMS: atom_id res chain seq x y z
N THR A 1 -6.70 4.05 15.17
CA THR A 1 -5.96 2.83 14.76
C THR A 1 -4.52 3.21 14.56
N SER A 2 -3.58 2.61 15.28
CA SER A 2 -2.15 2.82 15.01
C SER A 2 -1.76 2.08 13.73
N ILE A 3 -0.69 2.54 13.05
CA ILE A 3 -0.06 1.73 12.00
C ILE A 3 0.18 0.31 12.54
N LYS A 4 0.46 0.18 13.84
CA LYS A 4 0.57 -1.09 14.56
C LYS A 4 -0.76 -1.87 14.62
N GLU A 5 -1.90 -1.21 14.72
CA GLU A 5 -3.22 -1.89 14.71
C GLU A 5 -3.63 -2.28 13.30
N ILE A 6 -3.35 -1.45 12.29
CA ILE A 6 -3.47 -1.83 10.87
C ILE A 6 -2.56 -3.03 10.60
N PHE A 7 -1.33 -2.99 11.09
CA PHE A 7 -0.41 -4.11 11.06
C PHE A 7 -1.02 -5.36 11.72
N ASN A 8 -1.54 -5.25 12.94
CA ASN A 8 -2.12 -6.37 13.67
C ASN A 8 -3.35 -6.93 12.94
N GLU A 9 -4.16 -6.09 12.30
CA GLU A 9 -5.31 -6.51 11.50
C GLU A 9 -4.87 -7.25 10.23
N ILE A 10 -3.85 -6.74 9.52
CA ILE A 10 -3.28 -7.38 8.34
C ILE A 10 -2.61 -8.71 8.72
N VAL A 11 -1.81 -8.73 9.78
CA VAL A 11 -1.13 -9.94 10.25
C VAL A 11 -2.13 -10.94 10.81
N GLY A 12 -3.12 -10.50 11.58
CA GLY A 12 -4.18 -11.37 12.11
C GLY A 12 -4.97 -12.05 10.99
N LYS A 13 -5.39 -11.32 9.97
CA LYS A 13 -6.04 -11.90 8.77
C LYS A 13 -5.13 -12.88 8.03
N SER A 14 -3.84 -12.59 7.93
CA SER A 14 -2.88 -13.51 7.29
C SER A 14 -2.59 -14.75 8.14
N GLU A 15 -2.57 -14.63 9.47
CA GLU A 15 -2.43 -15.78 10.38
C GLU A 15 -3.68 -16.66 10.38
N ASP A 16 -4.88 -16.07 10.30
CA ASP A 16 -6.14 -16.82 10.16
C ASP A 16 -6.19 -17.61 8.86
N ILE A 17 -5.69 -17.06 7.76
CA ILE A 17 -5.59 -17.74 6.46
C ILE A 17 -4.55 -18.88 6.53
N LEU A 18 -3.41 -18.66 7.17
CA LEU A 18 -2.37 -19.67 7.36
C LEU A 18 -2.88 -20.83 8.25
N ASN A 19 -3.60 -20.52 9.33
CA ASN A 19 -4.17 -21.52 10.22
C ASN A 19 -5.31 -22.32 9.56
N ALA A 20 -6.08 -21.69 8.66
CA ALA A 20 -7.15 -22.34 7.91
C ALA A 20 -6.65 -23.29 6.81
N SER A 21 -5.47 -23.05 6.26
CA SER A 21 -4.90 -23.87 5.14
C SER A 21 -4.15 -25.11 5.62
N GLY A 22 -3.84 -25.26 6.90
CA GLY A 22 -3.17 -26.46 7.44
C GLY A 22 -1.79 -26.78 6.84
N ASN A 23 -1.25 -25.90 6.02
CA ASN A 23 0.05 -26.03 5.40
C ASN A 23 1.01 -24.99 5.99
N ASP A 24 2.19 -25.45 6.41
CA ASP A 24 3.31 -24.62 6.92
C ASP A 24 3.97 -23.74 5.82
N GLU A 25 3.41 -23.65 4.63
CA GLU A 25 3.95 -22.82 3.55
C GLU A 25 3.57 -21.35 3.79
N ARG A 26 4.57 -20.57 4.21
CA ARG A 26 4.46 -19.12 4.31
C ARG A 26 4.19 -18.52 2.93
N THR A 27 2.98 -18.03 2.71
CA THR A 27 2.63 -17.34 1.47
C THR A 27 2.95 -15.85 1.60
N THR A 28 3.69 -15.32 0.61
CA THR A 28 3.97 -13.88 0.53
C THR A 28 2.65 -13.09 0.36
N GLN A 29 2.42 -12.11 1.22
CA GLN A 29 1.23 -11.25 1.17
C GLN A 29 1.52 -9.96 0.40
N VAL A 30 0.67 -9.60 -0.56
CA VAL A 30 0.77 -8.35 -1.33
C VAL A 30 -0.22 -7.32 -0.79
N ILE A 31 0.28 -6.17 -0.36
CA ILE A 31 -0.50 -5.04 0.14
C ILE A 31 -0.35 -3.88 -0.83
N VAL A 32 -1.44 -3.50 -1.50
CA VAL A 32 -1.47 -2.34 -2.38
C VAL A 32 -2.00 -1.13 -1.63
N VAL A 33 -1.26 -0.03 -1.65
CA VAL A 33 -1.68 1.26 -1.07
C VAL A 33 -2.06 2.21 -2.20
N THR A 34 -3.29 2.69 -2.17
CA THR A 34 -3.88 3.51 -3.23
C THR A 34 -4.76 4.64 -2.69
N SER A 35 -5.21 5.52 -3.56
CA SER A 35 -6.18 6.57 -3.27
C SER A 35 -6.77 7.12 -4.56
N ALA A 36 -7.92 7.78 -4.46
CA ALA A 36 -8.54 8.50 -5.56
C ALA A 36 -7.79 9.79 -5.94
N ASN A 37 -7.06 10.39 -5.00
CA ASN A 37 -6.40 11.70 -5.19
C ASN A 37 -4.90 11.63 -4.90
N GLY A 38 -4.15 12.53 -5.53
CA GLY A 38 -2.77 12.82 -5.17
C GLY A 38 -2.68 13.55 -3.82
N GLY A 39 -1.50 13.52 -3.19
CA GLY A 39 -1.21 14.31 -1.98
C GLY A 39 -1.85 13.82 -0.67
N VAL A 40 -2.57 12.70 -0.67
CA VAL A 40 -3.23 12.15 0.54
C VAL A 40 -2.28 11.38 1.47
N GLY A 41 -0.99 11.24 1.11
CA GLY A 41 0.02 10.63 1.96
C GLY A 41 0.29 9.15 1.69
N LYS A 42 -0.08 8.61 0.51
CA LYS A 42 0.19 7.20 0.15
C LYS A 42 1.60 6.76 0.46
N THR A 43 2.59 7.41 -0.14
CA THR A 43 4.01 7.07 0.05
C THR A 43 4.46 7.13 1.51
N THR A 44 3.95 8.10 2.28
CA THR A 44 4.24 8.20 3.72
C THR A 44 3.70 7.00 4.48
N VAL A 45 2.46 6.60 4.19
CA VAL A 45 1.81 5.44 4.82
C VAL A 45 2.48 4.13 4.38
N SER A 46 2.78 3.98 3.10
CA SER A 46 3.43 2.77 2.55
C SER A 46 4.83 2.55 3.15
N LEU A 47 5.66 3.60 3.23
CA LEU A 47 6.98 3.52 3.86
C LEU A 47 6.87 3.26 5.37
N GLY A 48 5.92 3.93 6.05
CA GLY A 48 5.65 3.70 7.46
C GLY A 48 5.19 2.27 7.76
N LEU A 49 4.32 1.71 6.92
CA LEU A 49 3.87 0.33 7.00
C LEU A 49 5.04 -0.65 6.78
N SER A 50 5.86 -0.43 5.75
CA SER A 50 7.03 -1.26 5.45
C SER A 50 8.00 -1.28 6.64
N SER A 51 8.26 -0.11 7.23
CA SER A 51 9.10 0.01 8.43
C SER A 51 8.49 -0.71 9.64
N ALA A 52 7.18 -0.59 9.87
CA ALA A 52 6.50 -1.23 11.00
C ALA A 52 6.51 -2.77 10.87
N LEU A 53 6.25 -3.29 9.67
CA LEU A 53 6.32 -4.71 9.36
C LEU A 53 7.74 -5.25 9.59
N SER A 54 8.76 -4.56 9.10
CA SER A 54 10.16 -4.97 9.27
C SER A 54 10.62 -4.91 10.73
N ASN A 55 10.20 -3.89 11.48
CA ASN A 55 10.45 -3.80 12.92
C ASN A 55 9.79 -4.93 13.73
N SER A 56 8.82 -5.62 13.14
CA SER A 56 8.17 -6.84 13.69
C SER A 56 8.77 -8.12 13.12
N TYR A 57 10.01 -8.05 12.67
CA TYR A 57 10.80 -9.19 12.14
C TYR A 57 10.22 -9.84 10.87
N LYS A 58 9.42 -9.11 10.09
CA LYS A 58 8.93 -9.57 8.78
C LYS A 58 9.88 -9.14 7.67
N LYS A 59 10.07 -9.99 6.67
CA LYS A 59 10.82 -9.65 5.45
C LYS A 59 9.89 -8.89 4.53
N VAL A 60 10.22 -7.64 4.23
CA VAL A 60 9.37 -6.74 3.46
C VAL A 60 10.09 -6.24 2.22
N LEU A 61 9.40 -6.31 1.07
CA LEU A 61 9.81 -5.64 -0.16
C LEU A 61 8.86 -4.48 -0.44
N TYR A 62 9.40 -3.26 -0.51
CA TYR A 62 8.66 -2.08 -0.95
C TYR A 62 8.88 -1.83 -2.43
N ILE A 63 7.77 -1.62 -3.17
CA ILE A 63 7.76 -1.32 -4.60
C ILE A 63 6.93 -0.08 -4.85
N TYR A 64 7.50 0.94 -5.50
CA TYR A 64 6.81 2.15 -5.90
C TYR A 64 6.42 2.07 -7.37
N VAL A 65 5.13 2.08 -7.64
CA VAL A 65 4.56 1.95 -8.99
C VAL A 65 4.10 3.31 -9.49
N ASP A 66 5.03 4.06 -10.06
CA ASP A 66 4.76 5.35 -10.71
C ASP A 66 5.81 5.59 -11.80
N GLU A 67 5.52 6.49 -12.70
CA GLU A 67 6.44 6.94 -13.74
C GLU A 67 7.52 7.89 -13.17
N LEU A 68 7.14 8.70 -12.16
CA LEU A 68 8.01 9.65 -11.48
C LEU A 68 8.40 9.14 -10.09
N ASN A 69 9.65 8.82 -9.92
CA ASN A 69 10.20 8.14 -8.75
C ASN A 69 10.49 9.10 -7.57
N THR A 70 9.48 9.80 -7.08
CA THR A 70 9.64 10.82 -6.03
C THR A 70 9.86 10.23 -4.63
N PHE A 71 9.54 8.96 -4.41
CA PHE A 71 9.72 8.31 -3.10
C PHE A 71 11.19 8.25 -2.67
N GLN A 72 12.12 8.13 -3.62
CA GLN A 72 13.55 8.02 -3.37
C GLN A 72 14.09 9.20 -2.54
N TYR A 73 13.47 10.38 -2.66
CA TYR A 73 13.85 11.55 -1.85
C TYR A 73 13.55 11.41 -0.35
N ARG A 74 12.69 10.45 0.04
CA ARG A 74 12.33 10.17 1.43
C ARG A 74 13.24 9.14 2.10
N LEU A 75 14.09 8.46 1.33
CA LEU A 75 15.07 7.50 1.80
C LEU A 75 16.43 8.17 2.01
N GLU A 76 17.35 7.53 2.72
CA GLU A 76 18.73 8.04 2.89
C GLU A 76 19.55 7.83 1.62
N ASP A 77 19.48 6.63 1.05
CA ASP A 77 20.14 6.32 -0.20
C ASP A 77 19.39 6.92 -1.39
N LYS A 78 20.03 7.86 -2.06
CA LYS A 78 19.50 8.57 -3.25
C LYS A 78 19.95 7.93 -4.56
N SER A 79 20.67 6.82 -4.51
CA SER A 79 21.16 6.17 -5.72
C SER A 79 20.02 5.54 -6.52
N LEU A 80 20.03 5.80 -7.81
CA LEU A 80 19.05 5.32 -8.77
C LEU A 80 19.59 4.09 -9.48
N MET A 81 18.71 3.14 -9.81
CA MET A 81 19.13 2.01 -10.64
C MET A 81 19.06 2.36 -12.12
N GLY A 82 20.04 1.91 -12.86
CA GLY A 82 20.04 2.08 -14.30
C GLY A 82 21.43 1.96 -14.90
N SER A 83 21.54 1.02 -15.79
CA SER A 83 22.65 0.87 -16.73
C SER A 83 22.09 0.37 -18.05
N THR A 84 22.81 0.60 -19.14
CA THR A 84 22.40 0.09 -20.46
C THR A 84 22.18 -1.43 -20.43
N ASN A 85 23.05 -2.16 -19.75
CA ASN A 85 22.91 -3.62 -19.62
C ASN A 85 21.66 -4.02 -18.85
N LEU A 86 21.31 -3.30 -17.76
CA LEU A 86 20.08 -3.56 -17.02
C LEU A 86 18.85 -3.37 -17.90
N TYR A 87 18.78 -2.28 -18.64
CA TYR A 87 17.65 -1.98 -19.51
C TYR A 87 17.49 -3.00 -20.62
N VAL A 88 18.60 -3.39 -21.28
CA VAL A 88 18.59 -4.44 -22.31
C VAL A 88 18.10 -5.77 -21.72
N ASN A 89 18.58 -6.15 -20.53
CA ASN A 89 18.14 -7.37 -19.87
C ASN A 89 16.65 -7.33 -19.52
N LEU A 90 16.13 -6.21 -19.04
CA LEU A 90 14.71 -6.05 -18.74
C LEU A 90 13.81 -6.11 -19.98
N MET A 91 14.32 -5.64 -21.15
CA MET A 91 13.60 -5.74 -22.42
C MET A 91 13.59 -7.16 -22.99
N GLN A 92 14.66 -7.93 -22.74
CA GLN A 92 14.86 -9.25 -23.33
C GLN A 92 14.43 -10.40 -22.43
N ASN A 93 14.38 -10.18 -21.13
CA ASN A 93 14.16 -11.22 -20.14
C ASN A 93 12.80 -11.07 -19.47
N ASN A 94 11.98 -12.12 -19.53
CA ASN A 94 10.69 -12.13 -18.84
C ASN A 94 10.82 -12.27 -17.32
N ASN A 95 12.02 -12.57 -16.78
CA ASN A 95 12.25 -12.67 -15.34
C ASN A 95 12.76 -11.34 -14.77
N VAL A 96 11.85 -10.43 -14.54
CA VAL A 96 12.13 -9.08 -14.04
C VAL A 96 12.75 -9.12 -12.65
N TYR A 97 12.18 -9.94 -11.75
CA TYR A 97 12.64 -10.00 -10.36
C TYR A 97 14.11 -10.44 -10.26
N GLU A 98 14.49 -11.54 -10.91
CA GLU A 98 15.87 -12.00 -10.88
C GLU A 98 16.83 -10.99 -11.56
N THR A 99 16.35 -10.28 -12.58
CA THR A 99 17.16 -9.26 -13.28
C THR A 99 17.47 -8.08 -12.36
N ILE A 100 16.53 -7.62 -11.52
CA ILE A 100 16.75 -6.47 -10.64
C ILE A 100 17.19 -6.85 -9.22
N LYS A 101 17.17 -8.10 -8.86
CA LYS A 101 17.44 -8.59 -7.49
C LYS A 101 18.75 -8.06 -6.89
N SER A 102 19.81 -7.98 -7.70
CA SER A 102 21.09 -7.41 -7.29
C SER A 102 21.07 -5.90 -7.07
N GLN A 103 20.02 -5.20 -7.51
CA GLN A 103 19.83 -3.77 -7.35
C GLN A 103 18.95 -3.43 -6.14
N ILE A 104 18.23 -4.42 -5.56
CA ILE A 104 17.40 -4.23 -4.37
C ILE A 104 18.27 -3.75 -3.22
N LYS A 105 17.80 -2.72 -2.52
CA LYS A 105 18.50 -2.08 -1.41
C LYS A 105 17.73 -2.22 -0.12
N ASN A 106 18.41 -2.00 1.01
CA ASN A 106 17.85 -2.11 2.34
C ASN A 106 18.08 -0.85 3.18
N GLU A 107 16.99 -0.33 3.75
CA GLU A 107 17.01 0.72 4.79
C GLU A 107 16.08 0.34 5.95
N GLY A 108 16.29 -0.85 6.52
CA GLY A 108 15.41 -1.44 7.53
C GLY A 108 14.32 -2.33 6.93
N PHE A 109 13.99 -2.16 5.66
CA PHE A 109 13.22 -3.04 4.78
C PHE A 109 13.85 -2.99 3.38
N ASP A 110 13.61 -4.03 2.58
CA ASP A 110 14.11 -4.06 1.21
C ASP A 110 13.21 -3.19 0.31
N TYR A 111 13.82 -2.50 -0.64
CA TYR A 111 13.09 -1.70 -1.61
C TYR A 111 13.71 -1.76 -3.00
N VAL A 112 12.87 -1.61 -4.01
CA VAL A 112 13.31 -1.46 -5.40
C VAL A 112 13.68 0.01 -5.63
N PRO A 113 14.95 0.34 -5.90
CA PRO A 113 15.34 1.72 -6.18
C PRO A 113 14.61 2.28 -7.39
N ALA A 114 14.47 3.60 -7.43
CA ALA A 114 13.92 4.28 -8.59
C ALA A 114 14.81 4.11 -9.82
N PHE A 115 14.19 3.99 -10.99
CA PHE A 115 14.94 4.03 -12.26
C PHE A 115 15.52 5.40 -12.50
N LYS A 116 16.73 5.44 -13.08
CA LYS A 116 17.41 6.68 -13.42
C LYS A 116 16.69 7.50 -14.51
N SER A 117 15.90 6.82 -15.32
CA SER A 117 15.12 7.42 -16.41
C SER A 117 13.68 6.95 -16.35
N PRO A 118 12.68 7.75 -16.78
CA PRO A 118 11.29 7.30 -16.90
C PRO A 118 11.20 6.03 -17.76
N LEU A 119 10.36 5.08 -17.38
CA LEU A 119 10.26 3.78 -18.05
C LEU A 119 10.01 3.89 -19.55
N GLU A 120 9.08 4.74 -19.97
CA GLU A 120 8.76 4.94 -21.38
C GLU A 120 9.94 5.46 -22.20
N SER A 121 10.79 6.32 -21.61
CA SER A 121 11.97 6.87 -22.28
C SER A 121 13.07 5.83 -22.54
N ILE A 122 13.00 4.68 -21.87
CA ILE A 122 13.92 3.57 -22.02
C ILE A 122 13.25 2.33 -22.65
N GLY A 123 12.05 2.50 -23.20
CA GLY A 123 11.32 1.44 -23.91
C GLY A 123 10.68 0.38 -22.99
N LEU A 124 10.53 0.69 -21.72
CA LEU A 124 9.82 -0.14 -20.75
C LEU A 124 8.45 0.47 -20.43
N ASN A 125 7.54 -0.32 -19.94
CA ASN A 125 6.22 0.14 -19.52
C ASN A 125 5.94 -0.25 -18.05
N ILE A 126 4.83 0.27 -17.51
CA ILE A 126 4.45 0.08 -16.11
C ILE A 126 4.04 -1.37 -15.80
N GLU A 127 3.73 -2.21 -16.82
CA GLU A 127 3.49 -3.65 -16.64
C GLU A 127 4.68 -4.39 -16.06
N LEU A 128 5.88 -3.84 -16.26
CA LEU A 128 7.09 -4.36 -15.63
C LEU A 128 6.93 -4.51 -14.10
N TYR A 129 6.25 -3.57 -13.45
CA TYR A 129 6.02 -3.64 -12.01
C TYR A 129 5.06 -4.77 -11.63
N LYS A 130 4.02 -5.05 -12.44
CA LYS A 130 3.12 -6.19 -12.22
C LYS A 130 3.92 -7.49 -12.27
N ASN A 131 4.70 -7.70 -13.33
CA ASN A 131 5.54 -8.87 -13.48
C ASN A 131 6.53 -9.03 -12.32
N LEU A 132 7.12 -7.91 -11.89
CA LEU A 132 8.01 -7.88 -10.72
C LEU A 132 7.31 -8.35 -9.44
N ILE A 133 6.11 -7.83 -9.17
CA ILE A 133 5.34 -8.18 -7.97
C ILE A 133 4.96 -9.65 -7.97
N GLU A 134 4.43 -10.16 -9.09
CA GLU A 134 4.06 -11.58 -9.24
C GLU A 134 5.26 -12.51 -9.06
N GLN A 135 6.40 -12.18 -9.66
CA GLN A 135 7.62 -12.97 -9.55
C GLN A 135 8.25 -12.89 -8.15
N ALA A 136 8.24 -11.71 -7.53
CA ALA A 136 8.69 -11.57 -6.15
C ALA A 136 7.78 -12.33 -5.18
N LYS A 137 6.46 -12.34 -5.39
CA LYS A 137 5.50 -13.15 -4.64
C LYS A 137 5.80 -14.64 -4.79
N ALA A 138 5.98 -15.09 -6.02
CA ALA A 138 6.29 -16.50 -6.32
C ALA A 138 7.64 -16.97 -5.76
N SER A 139 8.61 -16.05 -5.56
CA SER A 139 9.92 -16.38 -5.00
C SER A 139 9.89 -16.77 -3.52
N SER A 140 8.84 -16.44 -2.78
CA SER A 140 8.68 -16.64 -1.33
C SER A 140 9.84 -16.06 -0.49
N ASN A 141 10.59 -15.10 -1.02
CA ASN A 141 11.71 -14.47 -0.32
C ASN A 141 11.25 -13.45 0.73
N TYR A 142 9.99 -12.99 0.64
CA TYR A 142 9.40 -11.96 1.48
C TYR A 142 8.13 -12.48 2.18
N ASP A 143 7.88 -11.99 3.38
CA ASP A 143 6.60 -12.18 4.06
C ASP A 143 5.55 -11.21 3.48
N PHE A 144 5.98 -9.97 3.17
CA PHE A 144 5.11 -8.93 2.63
C PHE A 144 5.75 -8.19 1.45
N ILE A 145 4.92 -7.85 0.46
CA ILE A 145 5.25 -6.91 -0.61
C ILE A 145 4.31 -5.72 -0.46
N VAL A 146 4.86 -4.55 -0.14
CA VAL A 146 4.10 -3.29 -0.03
C VAL A 146 4.23 -2.52 -1.33
N VAL A 147 3.11 -2.33 -2.01
CA VAL A 147 3.04 -1.67 -3.32
C VAL A 147 2.42 -0.28 -3.15
N ASP A 148 3.23 0.75 -3.32
CA ASP A 148 2.78 2.15 -3.31
C ASP A 148 2.43 2.59 -4.73
N THR A 149 1.20 3.02 -4.97
CA THR A 149 0.73 3.39 -6.31
C THR A 149 0.51 4.90 -6.45
N ASN A 150 0.57 5.41 -7.68
CA ASN A 150 0.11 6.77 -7.99
C ASN A 150 -1.42 6.91 -7.81
N SER A 151 -2.01 8.08 -8.12
CA SER A 151 -3.47 8.31 -8.04
C SER A 151 -4.19 8.09 -9.37
N VAL A 152 -3.48 7.77 -10.44
CA VAL A 152 -4.10 7.52 -11.75
C VAL A 152 -4.86 6.19 -11.70
N PHE A 153 -6.13 6.20 -12.09
CA PHE A 153 -6.94 4.99 -12.23
C PHE A 153 -6.85 4.50 -13.67
N ASN A 154 -6.24 3.35 -13.84
CA ASN A 154 -6.05 2.70 -15.14
C ASN A 154 -6.15 1.18 -15.02
N MET A 155 -6.08 0.47 -16.14
CA MET A 155 -6.18 -0.98 -16.18
C MET A 155 -5.13 -1.69 -15.34
N ILE A 156 -3.88 -1.22 -15.36
CA ILE A 156 -2.79 -1.81 -14.58
C ILE A 156 -3.07 -1.74 -13.08
N LYS A 157 -3.63 -0.62 -12.60
CA LYS A 157 -4.04 -0.51 -11.19
C LYS A 157 -5.12 -1.54 -10.83
N THR A 158 -6.07 -1.79 -11.72
CA THR A 158 -7.10 -2.82 -11.53
C THR A 158 -6.46 -4.21 -11.42
N GLU A 159 -5.52 -4.51 -12.31
CA GLU A 159 -4.76 -5.77 -12.27
C GLU A 159 -3.91 -5.91 -10.99
N LEU A 160 -3.33 -4.81 -10.49
CA LEU A 160 -2.64 -4.82 -9.20
C LEU A 160 -3.60 -5.14 -8.04
N PHE A 161 -4.84 -4.66 -8.10
CA PHE A 161 -5.85 -5.03 -7.11
C PHE A 161 -6.22 -6.50 -7.18
N GLU A 162 -6.23 -7.12 -8.36
CA GLU A 162 -6.52 -8.54 -8.51
C GLU A 162 -5.48 -9.41 -7.82
N ILE A 163 -4.19 -9.09 -7.97
CA ILE A 163 -3.08 -9.85 -7.36
C ILE A 163 -2.82 -9.52 -5.89
N ALA A 164 -3.41 -8.43 -5.37
CA ALA A 164 -3.27 -8.01 -3.99
C ALA A 164 -4.06 -8.91 -3.04
N ASP A 165 -3.49 -9.22 -1.89
CA ASP A 165 -4.19 -9.87 -0.78
C ASP A 165 -4.94 -8.83 0.07
N ASN A 166 -4.40 -7.60 0.17
CA ASN A 166 -5.05 -6.46 0.82
C ASN A 166 -4.85 -5.18 0.00
N VAL A 167 -5.88 -4.33 -0.04
CA VAL A 167 -5.84 -3.01 -0.69
C VAL A 167 -6.20 -1.94 0.32
N ILE A 168 -5.25 -1.07 0.63
CA ILE A 168 -5.44 0.08 1.52
C ILE A 168 -5.85 1.28 0.68
N ILE A 169 -7.05 1.78 0.88
CA ILE A 169 -7.57 2.99 0.23
C ILE A 169 -7.45 4.16 1.19
N LEU A 170 -6.59 5.12 0.84
CA LEU A 170 -6.39 6.33 1.61
C LEU A 170 -7.34 7.44 1.17
N THR A 171 -7.93 8.11 2.15
CA THR A 171 -8.71 9.34 1.99
C THR A 171 -8.27 10.39 3.00
N THR A 172 -8.89 11.55 3.00
CA THR A 172 -8.71 12.62 4.01
C THR A 172 -10.06 13.21 4.35
N LYS A 173 -10.13 14.06 5.38
CA LYS A 173 -11.35 14.79 5.74
C LYS A 173 -11.82 15.84 4.70
N ASN A 174 -11.03 16.07 3.66
CA ASN A 174 -11.38 17.03 2.62
C ASN A 174 -12.57 16.51 1.79
N LYS A 175 -13.61 17.32 1.64
CA LYS A 175 -14.84 16.96 0.92
C LYS A 175 -14.57 16.49 -0.52
N ASN A 176 -13.69 17.16 -1.24
CA ASN A 176 -13.36 16.76 -2.63
C ASN A 176 -12.66 15.42 -2.68
N THR A 177 -11.80 15.12 -1.70
CA THR A 177 -11.15 13.81 -1.60
C THR A 177 -12.18 12.73 -1.29
N LEU A 178 -13.16 12.99 -0.40
CA LEU A 178 -14.23 12.04 -0.09
C LEU A 178 -15.13 11.77 -1.29
N LEU A 179 -15.51 12.80 -2.04
CA LEU A 179 -16.29 12.65 -3.27
C LEU A 179 -15.53 11.80 -4.31
N ALA A 180 -14.26 12.11 -4.54
CA ALA A 180 -13.44 11.30 -5.45
C ALA A 180 -13.23 9.87 -4.95
N THR A 181 -13.17 9.66 -3.62
CA THR A 181 -13.10 8.30 -3.04
C THR A 181 -14.40 7.53 -3.30
N ASN A 182 -15.58 8.19 -3.22
CA ASN A 182 -16.85 7.58 -3.57
C ASN A 182 -16.88 7.12 -5.04
N ASP A 183 -16.46 8.00 -5.95
CA ASP A 183 -16.42 7.68 -7.37
C ASP A 183 -15.43 6.54 -7.64
N PHE A 184 -14.25 6.59 -7.05
CA PHE A 184 -13.24 5.54 -7.16
C PHE A 184 -13.78 4.19 -6.68
N VAL A 185 -14.39 4.12 -5.50
CA VAL A 185 -14.96 2.89 -4.95
C VAL A 185 -16.10 2.36 -5.82
N SER A 186 -16.93 3.24 -6.40
CA SER A 186 -18.01 2.81 -7.29
C SER A 186 -17.51 2.08 -8.53
N HIS A 187 -16.30 2.41 -9.01
CA HIS A 187 -15.69 1.75 -10.16
C HIS A 187 -14.97 0.43 -9.81
N ILE A 188 -14.62 0.22 -8.55
CA ILE A 188 -13.97 -1.02 -8.10
C ILE A 188 -14.93 -2.01 -7.42
N ASN A 189 -16.19 -1.67 -7.25
CA ASN A 189 -17.21 -2.52 -6.58
C ASN A 189 -17.48 -3.88 -7.24
N GLY A 190 -16.99 -4.10 -8.46
CA GLY A 190 -16.99 -5.42 -9.09
C GLY A 190 -15.80 -6.29 -8.70
N ILE A 191 -14.82 -5.74 -8.02
CA ILE A 191 -13.60 -6.42 -7.60
C ILE A 191 -13.83 -6.88 -6.16
N THR A 192 -13.63 -8.16 -5.88
CA THR A 192 -13.96 -8.89 -4.65
C THR A 192 -13.95 -8.07 -3.36
N SER A 193 -15.12 -8.00 -2.73
CA SER A 193 -15.33 -7.43 -1.39
C SER A 193 -14.49 -8.19 -0.34
N GLY A 194 -13.94 -7.52 0.64
CA GLY A 194 -13.32 -8.15 1.80
C GLY A 194 -11.83 -7.88 1.97
N LYS A 195 -11.11 -7.51 0.91
CA LYS A 195 -9.69 -7.14 0.98
C LYS A 195 -9.42 -5.64 1.04
N TYR A 196 -10.47 -4.81 1.06
CA TYR A 196 -10.32 -3.35 1.08
C TYR A 196 -10.35 -2.82 2.50
N LEU A 197 -9.30 -2.07 2.84
CA LEU A 197 -9.16 -1.35 4.12
C LEU A 197 -9.19 0.14 3.83
N PHE A 198 -10.04 0.87 4.55
CA PHE A 198 -10.15 2.33 4.40
C PHE A 198 -9.41 3.05 5.52
N ILE A 199 -8.55 4.01 5.15
CA ILE A 199 -7.78 4.80 6.10
C ILE A 199 -7.96 6.28 5.77
N SER A 200 -8.36 7.07 6.77
CA SER A 200 -8.34 8.51 6.68
C SER A 200 -7.04 9.06 7.25
N ASN A 201 -6.22 9.61 6.38
CA ASN A 201 -4.97 10.27 6.76
C ASN A 201 -5.20 11.75 7.06
N ASN A 202 -4.36 12.33 7.91
CA ASN A 202 -4.41 13.74 8.31
C ASN A 202 -5.78 14.14 8.89
N SER A 203 -6.30 13.31 9.78
CA SER A 203 -7.61 13.45 10.41
C SER A 203 -7.51 13.25 11.92
N ASN A 204 -8.56 13.59 12.64
CA ASN A 204 -8.70 13.25 14.05
C ASN A 204 -10.06 12.57 14.30
N ILE A 205 -10.21 11.96 15.47
CA ILE A 205 -11.40 11.19 15.84
C ILE A 205 -12.68 12.04 15.81
N ASN A 206 -12.58 13.36 16.02
CA ASN A 206 -13.71 14.27 16.00
C ASN A 206 -14.32 14.46 14.59
N ASN A 207 -13.66 13.95 13.54
CA ASN A 207 -14.13 14.06 12.15
C ASN A 207 -14.92 12.82 11.68
N VAL A 208 -15.23 11.87 12.56
CA VAL A 208 -15.92 10.61 12.21
C VAL A 208 -17.25 10.86 11.51
N ASP A 209 -18.02 11.83 11.97
CA ASP A 209 -19.34 12.11 11.41
C ASP A 209 -19.27 12.60 9.96
N ILE A 210 -18.19 13.33 9.60
CA ILE A 210 -17.94 13.77 8.22
C ILE A 210 -17.85 12.56 7.28
N TYR A 211 -17.21 11.48 7.69
CA TYR A 211 -17.08 10.27 6.85
C TYR A 211 -18.40 9.54 6.73
N ARG A 212 -19.18 9.43 7.82
CA ARG A 212 -20.51 8.80 7.83
C ARG A 212 -21.49 9.54 6.90
N GLU A 213 -21.42 10.86 6.86
CA GLU A 213 -22.30 11.68 6.02
C GLU A 213 -21.89 11.72 4.55
N GLN A 214 -20.59 11.68 4.27
CA GLN A 214 -20.08 11.94 2.92
C GLN A 214 -19.75 10.65 2.13
N LEU A 215 -19.43 9.55 2.80
CA LEU A 215 -19.18 8.28 2.13
C LEU A 215 -20.49 7.58 1.77
N ARG A 216 -20.63 7.19 0.50
CA ARG A 216 -21.83 6.59 -0.07
C ARG A 216 -21.81 5.06 -0.10
N PHE A 217 -20.79 4.44 0.45
CA PHE A 217 -20.64 3.00 0.53
C PHE A 217 -20.51 2.56 1.97
N SER A 218 -21.01 1.35 2.26
CA SER A 218 -20.87 0.76 3.58
C SER A 218 -19.42 0.36 3.80
N ILE A 219 -18.81 0.91 4.82
CA ILE A 219 -17.52 0.45 5.32
C ILE A 219 -17.86 -0.68 6.29
N ASN A 220 -17.63 -1.92 5.86
CA ASN A 220 -17.91 -3.11 6.69
C ASN A 220 -16.95 -3.21 7.88
N GLU A 221 -15.87 -2.46 7.87
CA GLU A 221 -14.85 -2.37 8.90
C GLU A 221 -14.61 -0.91 9.28
N SER A 222 -14.11 -0.69 10.49
CA SER A 222 -13.83 0.66 10.98
C SER A 222 -12.80 1.39 10.11
N ILE A 223 -13.08 2.64 9.80
CA ILE A 223 -12.08 3.51 9.14
C ILE A 223 -10.90 3.72 10.10
N GLY A 224 -9.70 3.37 9.66
CA GLY A 224 -8.49 3.75 10.35
C GLY A 224 -8.23 5.26 10.23
N ILE A 225 -7.85 5.92 11.33
CA ILE A 225 -7.51 7.36 11.34
C ILE A 225 -6.04 7.52 11.66
N ILE A 226 -5.33 8.24 10.77
CA ILE A 226 -3.97 8.72 11.00
C ILE A 226 -4.05 10.20 11.30
N GLU A 227 -3.62 10.59 12.50
CA GLU A 227 -3.54 11.99 12.90
C GLU A 227 -2.42 12.73 12.16
N ASN A 228 -2.55 14.05 12.06
CA ASN A 228 -1.54 14.88 11.43
C ASN A 228 -0.21 14.77 12.19
N CYS A 229 0.83 14.42 11.47
CA CYS A 229 2.20 14.39 11.95
C CYS A 229 2.97 15.50 11.27
N ASP A 230 3.38 16.49 12.03
CA ASP A 230 4.23 17.59 11.53
C ASP A 230 5.66 17.12 11.21
N ASP A 231 6.02 15.92 11.67
CA ASP A 231 7.35 15.33 11.46
C ASP A 231 7.34 14.37 10.28
N LEU A 232 7.86 14.84 9.13
CA LEU A 232 7.92 14.12 7.85
C LEU A 232 8.91 12.93 7.85
N ASN A 233 9.48 12.58 9.00
CA ASN A 233 10.40 11.46 9.08
C ASN A 233 9.63 10.14 9.15
N CYS A 234 9.52 9.42 8.03
CA CYS A 234 8.80 8.14 7.93
C CYS A 234 9.22 7.10 8.98
N ARG A 235 10.45 7.21 9.50
CA ARG A 235 10.97 6.35 10.58
C ARG A 235 10.28 6.61 11.93
N SER A 236 9.71 7.79 12.16
CA SER A 236 8.98 8.11 13.37
C SER A 236 7.57 7.54 13.40
N LEU A 237 6.96 7.27 12.24
CA LEU A 237 5.60 6.71 12.15
C LEU A 237 5.47 5.33 12.82
N GLY A 238 6.53 4.51 12.77
CA GLY A 238 6.59 3.23 13.51
C GLY A 238 6.70 3.38 15.04
N LYS A 239 7.02 4.57 15.55
CA LYS A 239 7.20 4.86 16.98
C LYS A 239 6.09 5.72 17.58
N GLN A 240 5.19 6.29 16.77
CA GLN A 240 4.16 7.19 17.27
C GLN A 240 2.98 6.41 17.86
N LYS A 241 2.70 6.74 19.12
CA LYS A 241 1.48 6.36 19.84
C LYS A 241 0.36 7.29 19.39
N HIS A 242 -0.79 6.75 19.11
CA HIS A 242 -2.10 7.36 18.84
C HIS A 242 -2.54 7.40 17.39
N ILE A 243 -3.06 6.28 17.04
CA ILE A 243 -4.10 6.15 16.03
C ILE A 243 -5.22 5.36 16.71
N GLN A 244 -6.43 5.88 16.78
CA GLN A 244 -7.55 5.27 17.50
C GLN A 244 -8.57 4.65 16.53
N ASN A 245 -9.08 3.48 16.87
CA ASN A 245 -10.15 2.79 16.12
C ASN A 245 -11.52 3.41 16.39
N ILE A 246 -12.31 3.57 15.35
CA ILE A 246 -13.71 4.03 15.41
C ILE A 246 -14.65 2.85 15.71
N SER A 247 -14.13 1.66 16.00
CA SER A 247 -14.90 0.42 16.10
C SER A 247 -15.83 0.31 17.32
N ASP A 248 -15.68 1.17 18.35
CA ASP A 248 -16.43 0.99 19.60
C ASP A 248 -17.85 1.55 19.61
N ASP A 249 -18.28 2.31 18.59
CA ASP A 249 -19.59 2.97 18.60
C ASP A 249 -20.64 2.34 17.67
N SER A 250 -20.31 1.27 16.94
CA SER A 250 -21.24 0.59 16.02
C SER A 250 -22.33 -0.22 16.71
N ARG A 251 -22.34 -0.34 18.04
CA ARG A 251 -23.37 -1.10 18.80
C ARG A 251 -24.61 -0.28 19.15
N ARG A 252 -24.73 0.98 18.77
CA ARG A 252 -25.85 1.85 19.17
C ARG A 252 -26.72 2.42 18.06
N ILE A 253 -26.69 1.88 16.87
CA ILE A 253 -27.68 2.25 15.85
C ILE A 253 -28.73 1.14 15.78
N ARG A 254 -29.71 1.18 16.71
CA ARG A 254 -31.02 0.56 16.48
C ARG A 254 -31.71 1.38 15.42
N VAL A 255 -31.99 0.74 14.31
CA VAL A 255 -32.94 1.20 13.31
C VAL A 255 -34.27 1.49 14.02
N HIS A 256 -34.70 2.73 13.98
CA HIS A 256 -36.12 3.04 14.14
C HIS A 256 -36.72 3.07 12.74
N ASN A 257 -37.73 2.20 12.58
CA ASN A 257 -38.63 2.11 11.42
C ASN A 257 -39.26 3.48 11.06
#